data_ec7c64e85e9bc19779ecd34f0771c185
#
_entry.id   ec7c64e85e9bc19779ecd34f0771c185
#
_cell.length_a   1.000
_cell.length_b   1.000
_cell.length_c   1.000
_cell.angle_alpha   90.00
_cell.angle_beta   90.00
_cell.angle_gamma   90.00
#
_symmetry.space_group_name_H-M   'P 1'
#
loop_
_entity.id
_entity.type
_entity.pdbx_description
1 polymer ?
#
loop_
_entity_poly.entity_id
_entity_poly.type
_entity_poly.pdbx_seq_one_letter_code
_entity_poly.pdbx_strand_id
1 'polypeptide(L)'
;MDQAFLQYYEDELTHIRSLAGEFAALHPNVAGNLSITSVPCPDPYVERLLEGVAFLAARTRLKIDVESSRYVRNLLDALYPDLAGPAPAMTMATLTPGPQVDRMLDGHQVRRGTRLVASLREGLQTRATYTTSQTVHLWPITLAGAEYLQDRGALAQAGVPETQLRDHEAGLRITIKRRGAGSLSELSLQNLDLYFGAGARGGAIFDALFGFGGPILSRPADKKAPFDVGPAPAMIGVGDDDALLPRVRSSFEGYRLLREYFLMPERFFATRLAGLGDTIRRCEKNQLEVIVLLRSSDASLSGVKAGDFRLFAAPIVNLFEHECNLVDLSPHRPGHLVHADRTRPWDFEIYRLLRVEDADAQGPGARVTPLFSVEQQSDSGHVYAFERRPRRPNTDEVRRGQTRSSYGGDDFYVSVARPANRRDAKPIRRLDIRALCTNRDLPILDDTPRLTLETGDPVTEIDLLRPMRRPRPSLRATLPSGAAGEAQLDDLTWRWISQLSLNHISLAADEKDAEPLRALIQLYARRGDPNLARHGQSVTRVSSTRLIERIARPGPVCFGHGTQITLDIDDTVLSGGSRLLLSALLAQLFTRHTGINSFVRTRTRLSQTQTEISWPMTPGTRAQI
;
A
#
# COMPACT_ATOMS: atom_id res chain seq x y z
N MET A 1 -35.50 16.84 12.70
CA MET A 1 -35.64 16.33 11.31
C MET A 1 -34.30 16.54 10.64
N ASP A 2 -33.80 15.58 9.90
CA ASP A 2 -32.49 15.68 9.24
C ASP A 2 -32.56 16.74 8.12
N GLN A 3 -31.60 17.65 8.05
CA GLN A 3 -31.57 18.75 7.08
C GLN A 3 -31.60 18.23 5.62
N ALA A 4 -30.97 17.09 5.37
CA ALA A 4 -31.01 16.42 4.09
C ALA A 4 -32.42 15.95 3.71
N PHE A 5 -33.18 15.39 4.68
CA PHE A 5 -34.56 14.99 4.43
C PHE A 5 -35.46 16.17 4.10
N LEU A 6 -35.28 17.33 4.74
CA LEU A 6 -36.05 18.54 4.42
C LEU A 6 -35.79 18.99 2.99
N GLN A 7 -34.56 18.92 2.53
CA GLN A 7 -34.22 19.27 1.15
C GLN A 7 -34.90 18.34 0.13
N TYR A 8 -34.87 17.02 0.33
CA TYR A 8 -35.62 16.07 -0.50
C TYR A 8 -37.12 16.34 -0.48
N TYR A 9 -37.66 16.70 0.69
CA TYR A 9 -39.08 17.02 0.81
C TYR A 9 -39.46 18.28 0.02
N GLU A 10 -38.67 19.35 0.12
CA GLU A 10 -38.90 20.60 -0.63
C GLU A 10 -38.78 20.38 -2.13
N ASP A 11 -37.79 19.60 -2.58
CA ASP A 11 -37.60 19.25 -3.99
C ASP A 11 -38.83 18.46 -4.54
N GLU A 12 -39.25 17.42 -3.82
CA GLU A 12 -40.39 16.59 -4.25
C GLU A 12 -41.72 17.37 -4.20
N LEU A 13 -41.93 18.23 -3.21
CA LEU A 13 -43.10 19.08 -3.12
C LEU A 13 -43.15 20.07 -4.31
N THR A 14 -42.03 20.67 -4.63
CA THR A 14 -41.89 21.57 -5.78
C THR A 14 -42.18 20.83 -7.10
N HIS A 15 -41.64 19.61 -7.25
CA HIS A 15 -41.86 18.78 -8.43
C HIS A 15 -43.32 18.36 -8.57
N ILE A 16 -43.97 17.90 -7.50
CA ILE A 16 -45.40 17.51 -7.51
C ILE A 16 -46.27 18.72 -7.84
N ARG A 17 -45.97 19.90 -7.32
CA ARG A 17 -46.71 21.15 -7.65
C ARG A 17 -46.52 21.53 -9.12
N SER A 18 -45.32 21.39 -9.68
CA SER A 18 -45.08 21.63 -11.11
C SER A 18 -45.92 20.69 -11.99
N LEU A 19 -45.89 19.38 -11.68
CA LEU A 19 -46.69 18.37 -12.40
C LEU A 19 -48.20 18.64 -12.27
N ALA A 20 -48.67 19.08 -11.10
CA ALA A 20 -50.07 19.46 -10.89
C ALA A 20 -50.46 20.65 -11.77
N GLY A 21 -49.58 21.65 -11.94
CA GLY A 21 -49.77 22.77 -12.85
C GLY A 21 -49.81 22.35 -14.33
N GLU A 22 -48.92 21.47 -14.76
CA GLU A 22 -48.91 20.90 -16.13
C GLU A 22 -50.19 20.08 -16.40
N PHE A 23 -50.61 19.27 -15.44
CA PHE A 23 -51.85 18.51 -15.53
C PHE A 23 -53.07 19.43 -15.64
N ALA A 24 -53.14 20.53 -14.88
CA ALA A 24 -54.21 21.50 -14.92
C ALA A 24 -54.29 22.20 -16.32
N ALA A 25 -53.16 22.47 -16.93
CA ALA A 25 -53.08 23.05 -18.27
C ALA A 25 -53.60 22.08 -19.36
N LEU A 26 -53.30 20.79 -19.23
CA LEU A 26 -53.71 19.75 -20.18
C LEU A 26 -55.17 19.30 -20.00
N HIS A 27 -55.68 19.30 -18.75
CA HIS A 27 -56.97 18.75 -18.37
C HIS A 27 -57.78 19.71 -17.46
N PRO A 28 -58.15 20.92 -17.95
CA PRO A 28 -58.73 21.99 -17.10
C PRO A 28 -60.05 21.58 -16.42
N ASN A 29 -60.90 20.79 -17.08
CA ASN A 29 -62.15 20.34 -16.51
C ASN A 29 -61.95 19.36 -15.33
N VAL A 30 -60.96 18.46 -15.44
CA VAL A 30 -60.64 17.50 -14.36
C VAL A 30 -59.92 18.20 -13.23
N ALA A 31 -59.03 19.11 -13.56
CA ALA A 31 -58.30 19.91 -12.57
C ALA A 31 -59.23 20.81 -11.76
N GLY A 32 -60.29 21.36 -12.38
CA GLY A 32 -61.34 22.11 -11.71
C GLY A 32 -62.08 21.26 -10.66
N ASN A 33 -62.44 20.01 -11.00
CA ASN A 33 -63.10 19.10 -10.07
C ASN A 33 -62.19 18.64 -8.92
N LEU A 34 -60.88 18.63 -9.14
CA LEU A 34 -59.89 18.29 -8.11
C LEU A 34 -59.36 19.50 -7.35
N SER A 35 -59.85 20.68 -7.61
CA SER A 35 -59.40 21.96 -7.02
C SER A 35 -57.90 22.26 -7.26
N ILE A 36 -57.30 21.69 -8.33
CA ILE A 36 -55.87 21.84 -8.72
C ILE A 36 -55.71 22.90 -9.81
N THR A 37 -56.44 24.00 -9.72
CA THR A 37 -56.46 25.06 -10.77
C THR A 37 -55.34 26.07 -10.63
N SER A 38 -54.70 26.14 -9.47
CA SER A 38 -53.56 27.02 -9.17
C SER A 38 -52.62 26.32 -8.19
N VAL A 39 -51.36 26.74 -8.13
CA VAL A 39 -50.34 26.19 -7.22
C VAL A 39 -49.82 27.35 -6.36
N PRO A 40 -49.88 27.27 -5.01
CA PRO A 40 -50.44 26.18 -4.18
C PRO A 40 -51.95 26.00 -4.34
N CYS A 41 -52.46 24.80 -4.08
CA CYS A 41 -53.86 24.45 -4.25
C CYS A 41 -54.77 25.29 -3.33
N PRO A 42 -55.91 25.82 -3.85
CA PRO A 42 -56.84 26.58 -3.05
C PRO A 42 -57.54 25.75 -1.94
N ASP A 43 -57.70 24.44 -2.18
CA ASP A 43 -58.27 23.53 -1.20
C ASP A 43 -57.19 23.04 -0.24
N PRO A 44 -57.30 23.37 1.06
CA PRO A 44 -56.32 22.95 2.08
C PRO A 44 -56.17 21.42 2.22
N TYR A 45 -57.24 20.66 1.94
CA TYR A 45 -57.17 19.20 2.04
C TYR A 45 -56.37 18.58 0.87
N VAL A 46 -56.54 19.11 -0.32
CA VAL A 46 -55.74 18.69 -1.48
C VAL A 46 -54.28 19.06 -1.32
N GLU A 47 -54.00 20.27 -0.83
CA GLU A 47 -52.61 20.70 -0.55
C GLU A 47 -51.93 19.79 0.50
N ARG A 48 -52.64 19.43 1.60
CA ARG A 48 -52.15 18.51 2.61
C ARG A 48 -51.90 17.09 2.07
N LEU A 49 -52.74 16.66 1.08
CA LEU A 49 -52.54 15.39 0.43
C LEU A 49 -51.26 15.42 -0.41
N LEU A 50 -51.01 16.49 -1.18
CA LEU A 50 -49.80 16.68 -1.98
C LEU A 50 -48.55 16.72 -1.08
N GLU A 51 -48.59 17.44 0.05
CA GLU A 51 -47.55 17.44 1.05
C GLU A 51 -47.28 16.03 1.63
N GLY A 52 -48.32 15.25 1.89
CA GLY A 52 -48.21 13.87 2.36
C GLY A 52 -47.56 12.94 1.32
N VAL A 53 -47.92 13.09 0.04
CA VAL A 53 -47.29 12.33 -1.05
C VAL A 53 -45.82 12.75 -1.21
N ALA A 54 -45.53 14.07 -1.19
CA ALA A 54 -44.17 14.58 -1.24
C ALA A 54 -43.30 14.04 -0.07
N PHE A 55 -43.86 13.95 1.14
CA PHE A 55 -43.18 13.36 2.30
C PHE A 55 -42.85 11.89 2.07
N LEU A 56 -43.77 11.09 1.57
CA LEU A 56 -43.52 9.66 1.27
C LEU A 56 -42.53 9.48 0.11
N ALA A 57 -42.61 10.30 -0.94
CA ALA A 57 -41.69 10.29 -2.06
C ALA A 57 -40.28 10.66 -1.60
N ALA A 58 -40.12 11.73 -0.84
CA ALA A 58 -38.87 12.17 -0.25
C ALA A 58 -38.21 11.08 0.62
N ARG A 59 -39.03 10.41 1.45
CA ARG A 59 -38.54 9.28 2.28
C ARG A 59 -38.08 8.11 1.44
N THR A 60 -38.77 7.80 0.36
CA THR A 60 -38.40 6.72 -0.57
C THR A 60 -37.11 7.06 -1.30
N ARG A 61 -37.00 8.30 -1.81
CA ARG A 61 -35.82 8.79 -2.52
C ARG A 61 -34.58 8.78 -1.62
N LEU A 62 -34.70 9.33 -0.40
CA LEU A 62 -33.64 9.27 0.60
C LEU A 62 -33.19 7.83 0.86
N LYS A 63 -34.12 6.89 0.97
CA LYS A 63 -33.79 5.47 1.18
C LYS A 63 -33.04 4.87 -0.02
N ILE A 64 -33.45 5.18 -1.25
CA ILE A 64 -32.79 4.71 -2.47
C ILE A 64 -31.35 5.25 -2.54
N ASP A 65 -31.16 6.54 -2.26
CA ASP A 65 -29.83 7.16 -2.31
C ASP A 65 -28.88 6.57 -1.25
N VAL A 66 -29.38 6.36 -0.03
CA VAL A 66 -28.60 5.71 1.05
C VAL A 66 -28.23 4.26 0.70
N GLU A 67 -29.15 3.50 0.10
CA GLU A 67 -28.87 2.12 -0.34
C GLU A 67 -27.90 2.07 -1.52
N SER A 68 -27.98 3.00 -2.46
CA SER A 68 -27.04 3.15 -3.58
C SER A 68 -25.63 3.44 -3.09
N SER A 69 -25.49 4.41 -2.20
CA SER A 69 -24.20 4.73 -1.55
C SER A 69 -23.61 3.53 -0.82
N ARG A 70 -24.44 2.78 -0.10
CA ARG A 70 -24.00 1.56 0.61
C ARG A 70 -23.49 0.49 -0.34
N TYR A 71 -24.15 0.29 -1.48
CA TYR A 71 -23.71 -0.67 -2.50
C TYR A 71 -22.32 -0.31 -3.05
N VAL A 72 -22.11 0.96 -3.42
CA VAL A 72 -20.84 1.45 -3.97
C VAL A 72 -19.69 1.29 -2.95
N ARG A 73 -19.93 1.55 -1.67
CA ARG A 73 -18.95 1.36 -0.59
C ARG A 73 -18.60 -0.11 -0.39
N ASN A 74 -19.60 -0.99 -0.36
CA ASN A 74 -19.37 -2.42 -0.25
C ASN A 74 -18.57 -2.96 -1.45
N LEU A 75 -18.79 -2.41 -2.64
CA LEU A 75 -18.01 -2.74 -3.83
C LEU A 75 -16.54 -2.28 -3.68
N LEU A 76 -16.31 -1.07 -3.18
CA LEU A 76 -14.95 -0.58 -2.91
C LEU A 76 -14.25 -1.47 -1.86
N ASP A 77 -14.94 -1.79 -0.77
CA ASP A 77 -14.42 -2.66 0.30
C ASP A 77 -14.09 -4.08 -0.21
N ALA A 78 -14.84 -4.59 -1.18
CA ALA A 78 -14.57 -5.88 -1.80
C ALA A 78 -13.37 -5.84 -2.77
N LEU A 79 -13.26 -4.77 -3.56
CA LEU A 79 -12.22 -4.61 -4.59
C LEU A 79 -10.91 -4.05 -4.01
N TYR A 80 -11.02 -3.08 -3.11
CA TYR A 80 -9.88 -2.36 -2.51
C TYR A 80 -10.08 -2.12 -1.00
N PRO A 81 -10.16 -3.17 -0.18
CA PRO A 81 -10.39 -3.04 1.26
C PRO A 81 -9.33 -2.19 1.96
N ASP A 82 -8.12 -2.18 1.42
CA ASP A 82 -7.02 -1.41 1.97
C ASP A 82 -7.16 0.10 1.74
N LEU A 83 -7.88 0.55 0.71
CA LEU A 83 -8.11 1.97 0.47
C LEU A 83 -9.12 2.57 1.45
N ALA A 84 -10.17 1.82 1.75
CA ALA A 84 -11.19 2.24 2.70
C ALA A 84 -10.71 2.16 4.16
N GLY A 85 -9.81 1.21 4.46
CA GLY A 85 -9.31 0.92 5.80
C GLY A 85 -8.33 1.95 6.36
N PRO A 86 -8.01 1.85 7.67
CA PRO A 86 -6.99 2.69 8.30
C PRO A 86 -5.60 2.41 7.72
N ALA A 87 -4.67 3.37 7.86
CA ALA A 87 -3.26 3.12 7.60
C ALA A 87 -2.58 2.76 8.93
N PRO A 88 -1.98 1.57 9.06
CA PRO A 88 -1.32 1.15 10.29
C PRO A 88 -0.04 1.95 10.55
N ALA A 89 0.42 1.99 11.79
CA ALA A 89 1.73 2.50 12.13
C ALA A 89 2.83 1.63 11.53
N MET A 90 3.92 2.23 11.06
CA MET A 90 4.99 1.53 10.35
C MET A 90 6.32 2.27 10.46
N THR A 91 7.43 1.54 10.35
CA THR A 91 8.78 2.13 10.26
C THR A 91 9.77 1.11 9.68
N MET A 92 11.02 1.55 9.44
CA MET A 92 12.14 0.66 9.15
C MET A 92 12.85 0.27 10.43
N ALA A 93 13.14 -1.00 10.59
CA ALA A 93 13.91 -1.54 11.71
C ALA A 93 15.08 -2.38 11.21
N THR A 94 16.18 -2.37 11.96
CA THR A 94 17.36 -3.23 11.76
C THR A 94 17.36 -4.31 12.83
N LEU A 95 17.53 -5.56 12.41
CA LEU A 95 17.65 -6.71 13.30
C LEU A 95 19.13 -7.02 13.49
N THR A 96 19.66 -6.73 14.66
CA THR A 96 21.06 -6.99 14.97
C THR A 96 21.28 -8.47 15.28
N PRO A 97 22.10 -9.19 14.44
CA PRO A 97 22.32 -10.62 14.64
C PRO A 97 23.01 -10.92 15.97
N GLY A 98 22.49 -11.89 16.69
CA GLY A 98 23.07 -12.41 17.92
C GLY A 98 24.36 -13.21 17.68
N PRO A 99 25.12 -13.52 18.75
CA PRO A 99 26.37 -14.27 18.63
C PRO A 99 26.18 -15.71 18.11
N GLN A 100 24.96 -16.26 18.22
CA GLN A 100 24.66 -17.58 17.65
C GLN A 100 24.79 -17.58 16.11
N VAL A 101 24.46 -16.45 15.43
CA VAL A 101 24.56 -16.31 13.97
C VAL A 101 26.01 -16.44 13.50
N ASP A 102 27.00 -16.10 14.31
CA ASP A 102 28.41 -16.17 13.94
C ASP A 102 28.87 -17.61 13.60
N ARG A 103 28.13 -18.62 14.06
CA ARG A 103 28.38 -20.05 13.81
C ARG A 103 27.48 -20.62 12.68
N MET A 104 26.54 -19.84 12.14
CA MET A 104 25.59 -20.30 11.13
C MET A 104 26.15 -20.00 9.72
N LEU A 105 26.68 -21.03 9.06
CA LEU A 105 27.30 -20.90 7.73
C LEU A 105 26.27 -20.61 6.62
N ASP A 106 25.04 -21.09 6.79
CA ASP A 106 23.91 -20.84 5.90
C ASP A 106 23.08 -19.60 6.29
N GLY A 107 23.57 -18.84 7.29
CA GLY A 107 22.84 -17.72 7.86
C GLY A 107 21.57 -18.15 8.62
N HIS A 108 20.76 -17.19 9.00
CA HIS A 108 19.46 -17.41 9.63
C HIS A 108 18.37 -16.56 8.98
N GLN A 109 17.21 -17.14 8.74
CA GLN A 109 16.10 -16.48 8.07
C GLN A 109 15.01 -16.08 9.05
N VAL A 110 14.85 -14.77 9.31
CA VAL A 110 13.68 -14.22 9.98
C VAL A 110 12.58 -14.04 8.93
N ARG A 111 11.53 -14.84 9.03
CA ARG A 111 10.47 -14.88 8.01
C ARG A 111 9.61 -13.61 8.03
N ARG A 112 9.05 -13.28 6.87
CA ARG A 112 7.97 -12.29 6.78
C ARG A 112 6.81 -12.66 7.71
N GLY A 113 6.21 -11.66 8.39
CA GLY A 113 5.12 -11.89 9.34
C GLY A 113 5.57 -12.28 10.74
N THR A 114 6.89 -12.35 11.00
CA THR A 114 7.40 -12.58 12.35
C THR A 114 6.95 -11.44 13.27
N ARG A 115 6.40 -11.81 14.43
CA ARG A 115 5.84 -10.86 15.40
C ARG A 115 6.94 -10.22 16.25
N LEU A 116 6.81 -8.91 16.40
CA LEU A 116 7.61 -8.08 17.28
C LEU A 116 6.67 -7.42 18.29
N VAL A 117 7.02 -7.51 19.56
CA VAL A 117 6.19 -6.95 20.64
C VAL A 117 6.95 -5.82 21.33
N ALA A 118 6.26 -4.71 21.49
CA ALA A 118 6.78 -3.56 22.23
C ALA A 118 6.85 -3.86 23.74
N SER A 119 7.79 -3.22 24.44
CA SER A 119 7.76 -3.18 25.90
C SER A 119 6.45 -2.55 26.37
N LEU A 120 5.91 -3.05 27.49
CA LEU A 120 4.71 -2.46 28.06
C LEU A 120 5.04 -1.09 28.64
N ARG A 121 4.32 -0.06 28.15
CA ARG A 121 4.44 1.30 28.68
C ARG A 121 3.62 1.45 29.96
N GLU A 122 4.12 2.24 30.89
CA GLU A 122 3.41 2.58 32.13
C GLU A 122 2.03 3.20 31.83
N GLY A 123 1.02 2.74 32.53
CA GLY A 123 -0.37 3.17 32.34
C GLY A 123 -1.12 2.49 31.20
N LEU A 124 -0.47 1.61 30.41
CA LEU A 124 -1.11 0.80 29.39
C LEU A 124 -1.23 -0.67 29.82
N GLN A 125 -2.26 -1.35 29.35
CA GLN A 125 -2.49 -2.78 29.62
C GLN A 125 -2.15 -3.66 28.43
N THR A 126 -1.98 -3.08 27.24
CA THR A 126 -1.73 -3.79 25.98
C THR A 126 -0.37 -3.39 25.42
N ARG A 127 0.39 -4.38 25.02
CA ARG A 127 1.63 -4.19 24.26
C ARG A 127 1.31 -4.01 22.79
N ALA A 128 1.92 -3.02 22.14
CA ALA A 128 1.79 -2.88 20.70
C ALA A 128 2.51 -4.02 19.99
N THR A 129 1.86 -4.62 19.01
CA THR A 129 2.37 -5.75 18.22
C THR A 129 2.63 -5.30 16.78
N TYR A 130 3.81 -5.61 16.28
CA TYR A 130 4.20 -5.33 14.90
C TYR A 130 4.56 -6.64 14.19
N THR A 131 4.62 -6.62 12.87
CA THR A 131 5.12 -7.74 12.07
C THR A 131 6.13 -7.27 11.05
N THR A 132 7.10 -8.12 10.72
CA THR A 132 8.02 -7.88 9.60
C THR A 132 7.27 -8.00 8.28
N SER A 133 7.49 -7.06 7.36
CA SER A 133 6.84 -7.09 6.04
C SER A 133 7.68 -7.81 4.98
N GLN A 134 8.94 -8.08 5.29
CA GLN A 134 9.89 -8.76 4.41
C GLN A 134 10.64 -9.84 5.18
N THR A 135 11.12 -10.84 4.47
CA THR A 135 12.04 -11.83 5.01
C THR A 135 13.42 -11.22 5.12
N VAL A 136 14.07 -11.38 6.28
CA VAL A 136 15.43 -10.89 6.53
C VAL A 136 16.37 -12.08 6.69
N HIS A 137 17.43 -12.09 5.91
CA HIS A 137 18.50 -13.10 6.01
C HIS A 137 19.63 -12.53 6.87
N LEU A 138 19.80 -13.04 8.07
CA LEU A 138 20.85 -12.67 8.99
C LEU A 138 22.12 -13.46 8.65
N TRP A 139 23.22 -12.76 8.48
CA TRP A 139 24.53 -13.32 8.18
C TRP A 139 25.56 -12.85 9.21
N PRO A 140 26.62 -13.61 9.46
CA PRO A 140 27.70 -13.21 10.36
C PRO A 140 28.64 -12.22 9.67
N ILE A 141 28.13 -11.10 9.20
CA ILE A 141 28.86 -10.06 8.46
C ILE A 141 28.58 -8.67 9.00
N THR A 142 29.50 -7.75 8.73
CA THR A 142 29.40 -6.33 9.03
C THR A 142 29.89 -5.51 7.85
N LEU A 143 29.47 -4.26 7.76
CA LEU A 143 30.02 -3.29 6.83
C LEU A 143 31.27 -2.67 7.44
N ALA A 144 32.43 -2.98 6.85
CA ALA A 144 33.72 -2.45 7.31
C ALA A 144 34.01 -1.06 6.74
N GLY A 145 33.48 -0.74 5.54
CA GLY A 145 33.68 0.54 4.90
C GLY A 145 32.72 0.76 3.74
N ALA A 146 32.49 2.01 3.41
CA ALA A 146 31.89 2.41 2.15
C ALA A 146 32.55 3.72 1.69
N GLU A 147 32.74 3.85 0.39
CA GLU A 147 33.44 5.00 -0.22
C GLU A 147 32.89 5.24 -1.62
N TYR A 148 32.77 6.51 -1.98
CA TYR A 148 32.43 6.93 -3.32
C TYR A 148 33.70 7.19 -4.13
N LEU A 149 33.87 6.45 -5.21
CA LEU A 149 34.93 6.61 -6.20
C LEU A 149 34.41 7.58 -7.27
N GLN A 150 34.86 8.83 -7.20
CA GLN A 150 34.19 9.92 -7.91
C GLN A 150 34.60 10.10 -9.38
N ASP A 151 35.66 9.45 -9.82
CA ASP A 151 36.16 9.55 -11.18
C ASP A 151 36.82 8.26 -11.66
N ARG A 152 37.15 8.21 -12.95
CA ARG A 152 37.83 7.07 -13.59
C ARG A 152 39.22 6.81 -13.00
N GLY A 153 39.89 7.85 -12.50
CA GLY A 153 41.20 7.70 -11.84
C GLY A 153 41.09 6.92 -10.53
N ALA A 154 40.06 7.25 -9.71
CA ALA A 154 39.75 6.52 -8.48
C ALA A 154 39.34 5.06 -8.77
N LEU A 155 38.57 4.81 -9.83
CA LEU A 155 38.23 3.46 -10.27
C LEU A 155 39.47 2.67 -10.72
N ALA A 156 40.36 3.29 -11.49
CA ALA A 156 41.62 2.67 -11.92
C ALA A 156 42.55 2.35 -10.72
N GLN A 157 42.66 3.24 -9.75
CA GLN A 157 43.41 3.01 -8.50
C GLN A 157 42.78 1.88 -7.67
N ALA A 158 41.47 1.71 -7.73
CA ALA A 158 40.77 0.56 -7.12
C ALA A 158 40.99 -0.73 -7.90
N GLY A 159 41.65 -0.69 -9.07
CA GLY A 159 41.97 -1.86 -9.90
C GLY A 159 40.84 -2.33 -10.81
N VAL A 160 39.87 -1.47 -11.11
CA VAL A 160 38.77 -1.77 -12.04
C VAL A 160 39.35 -1.98 -13.46
N PRO A 161 38.96 -3.06 -14.19
CA PRO A 161 39.47 -3.35 -15.50
C PRO A 161 39.17 -2.23 -16.52
N GLU A 162 40.09 -1.96 -17.45
CA GLU A 162 39.93 -0.94 -18.50
C GLU A 162 38.68 -1.11 -19.35
N THR A 163 38.24 -2.36 -19.56
CA THR A 163 37.01 -2.68 -20.29
C THR A 163 35.78 -2.05 -19.63
N GLN A 164 35.78 -1.95 -18.30
CA GLN A 164 34.69 -1.36 -17.51
C GLN A 164 34.81 0.16 -17.37
N LEU A 165 36.05 0.68 -17.41
CA LEU A 165 36.32 2.13 -17.30
C LEU A 165 35.83 2.91 -18.54
N ARG A 166 35.62 2.25 -19.69
CA ARG A 166 35.11 2.91 -20.90
C ARG A 166 33.68 3.42 -20.74
N ASP A 167 32.84 2.62 -20.09
CA ASP A 167 31.40 2.85 -19.98
C ASP A 167 30.97 3.46 -18.64
N HIS A 168 31.93 3.57 -17.69
CA HIS A 168 31.63 4.02 -16.33
C HIS A 168 32.61 5.11 -15.88
N GLU A 169 32.07 6.09 -15.17
CA GLU A 169 32.83 7.28 -14.71
C GLU A 169 33.10 7.27 -13.21
N ALA A 170 32.23 6.62 -12.42
CA ALA A 170 32.29 6.61 -10.97
C ALA A 170 31.90 5.24 -10.42
N GLY A 171 32.01 5.07 -9.12
CA GLY A 171 31.59 3.83 -8.46
C GLY A 171 31.35 3.97 -6.96
N LEU A 172 30.57 3.07 -6.41
CA LEU A 172 30.33 2.96 -4.98
C LEU A 172 31.02 1.69 -4.48
N ARG A 173 32.10 1.86 -3.71
CA ARG A 173 32.84 0.78 -3.09
C ARG A 173 32.28 0.47 -1.72
N ILE A 174 31.99 -0.81 -1.46
CA ILE A 174 31.47 -1.32 -0.18
C ILE A 174 32.38 -2.46 0.25
N THR A 175 32.88 -2.41 1.47
CA THR A 175 33.70 -3.45 2.07
C THR A 175 32.91 -4.20 3.13
N ILE A 176 32.77 -5.51 2.93
CA ILE A 176 32.05 -6.42 3.81
C ILE A 176 33.06 -7.23 4.57
N LYS A 177 32.86 -7.41 5.87
CA LYS A 177 33.72 -8.21 6.73
C LYS A 177 32.92 -9.26 7.49
N ARG A 178 33.43 -10.49 7.54
CA ARG A 178 32.89 -11.54 8.41
C ARG A 178 33.08 -11.18 9.86
N ARG A 179 32.05 -11.44 10.68
CA ARG A 179 32.11 -11.42 12.14
C ARG A 179 32.67 -12.75 12.65
N GLY A 180 33.40 -12.70 13.76
CA GLY A 180 33.98 -13.91 14.36
C GLY A 180 35.18 -14.49 13.60
N ALA A 181 35.50 -15.73 13.87
CA ALA A 181 36.59 -16.46 13.25
C ALA A 181 36.12 -17.16 11.95
N GLY A 182 37.05 -17.38 11.02
CA GLY A 182 36.81 -18.09 9.76
C GLY A 182 36.88 -17.20 8.53
N SER A 183 36.78 -17.81 7.36
CA SER A 183 36.81 -17.14 6.07
C SER A 183 35.39 -16.90 5.52
N LEU A 184 35.24 -15.95 4.60
CA LEU A 184 33.96 -15.73 3.92
C LEU A 184 33.56 -16.91 3.04
N SER A 185 34.55 -17.72 2.55
CA SER A 185 34.30 -18.87 1.68
C SER A 185 33.47 -19.98 2.32
N GLU A 186 33.37 -19.99 3.66
CA GLU A 186 32.52 -20.92 4.39
C GLU A 186 31.03 -20.56 4.34
N LEU A 187 30.69 -19.31 3.96
CA LEU A 187 29.32 -18.84 3.93
C LEU A 187 28.62 -19.15 2.60
N SER A 188 27.37 -19.58 2.66
CA SER A 188 26.54 -19.82 1.47
C SER A 188 25.84 -18.55 0.93
N LEU A 189 26.39 -17.37 1.21
CA LEU A 189 25.84 -16.07 0.82
C LEU A 189 25.86 -15.87 -0.70
N GLN A 190 24.69 -15.75 -1.32
CA GLN A 190 24.52 -15.52 -2.76
C GLN A 190 24.19 -14.05 -3.05
N ASN A 191 23.34 -13.45 -2.24
CA ASN A 191 22.81 -12.11 -2.40
C ASN A 191 22.89 -11.35 -1.08
N LEU A 192 23.09 -10.05 -1.16
CA LEU A 192 23.14 -9.17 0.00
C LEU A 192 22.19 -8.01 -0.17
N ASP A 193 21.28 -7.85 0.79
CA ASP A 193 20.34 -6.75 0.83
C ASP A 193 20.93 -5.61 1.67
N LEU A 194 20.95 -4.40 1.10
CA LEU A 194 21.44 -3.17 1.72
C LEU A 194 20.35 -2.13 1.74
N TYR A 195 20.12 -1.55 2.90
CA TYR A 195 19.31 -0.37 3.09
C TYR A 195 20.19 0.87 3.26
N PHE A 196 19.89 1.97 2.59
CA PHE A 196 20.72 3.17 2.56
C PHE A 196 20.02 4.42 3.11
N GLY A 197 19.10 4.23 4.04
CA GLY A 197 18.45 5.33 4.74
C GLY A 197 17.53 6.16 3.85
N ALA A 198 16.86 7.12 4.46
CA ALA A 198 15.96 8.04 3.79
C ALA A 198 16.47 9.49 3.89
N GLY A 199 15.88 10.37 3.08
CA GLY A 199 16.28 11.77 2.96
C GLY A 199 17.20 12.02 1.76
N ALA A 200 17.82 13.20 1.71
CA ALA A 200 18.59 13.64 0.55
C ALA A 200 19.75 12.69 0.19
N ARG A 201 20.48 12.18 1.20
CA ARG A 201 21.60 11.23 0.99
C ARG A 201 21.09 9.90 0.43
N GLY A 202 20.06 9.32 1.04
CA GLY A 202 19.47 8.06 0.54
C GLY A 202 18.86 8.24 -0.84
N GLY A 203 18.23 9.39 -1.11
CA GLY A 203 17.72 9.75 -2.43
C GLY A 203 18.83 9.80 -3.49
N ALA A 204 19.95 10.43 -3.18
CA ALA A 204 21.10 10.49 -4.08
C ALA A 204 21.69 9.10 -4.37
N ILE A 205 21.82 8.25 -3.34
CA ILE A 205 22.28 6.86 -3.52
C ILE A 205 21.28 6.09 -4.39
N PHE A 206 19.97 6.23 -4.17
CA PHE A 206 18.94 5.61 -5.00
C PHE A 206 19.06 6.05 -6.45
N ASP A 207 19.13 7.35 -6.69
CA ASP A 207 19.23 7.93 -8.04
C ASP A 207 20.48 7.43 -8.77
N ALA A 208 21.62 7.35 -8.08
CA ALA A 208 22.85 6.81 -8.64
C ALA A 208 22.76 5.32 -8.98
N LEU A 209 22.26 4.50 -8.05
CA LEU A 209 22.20 3.04 -8.24
C LEU A 209 21.20 2.63 -9.32
N PHE A 210 20.04 3.27 -9.38
CA PHE A 210 18.96 2.85 -10.28
C PHE A 210 18.83 3.72 -11.54
N GLY A 211 19.32 4.96 -11.52
CA GLY A 211 19.37 5.80 -12.70
C GLY A 211 20.63 5.58 -13.55
N PHE A 212 21.77 5.43 -12.89
CA PHE A 212 23.08 5.36 -13.54
C PHE A 212 23.85 4.08 -13.21
N GLY A 213 23.28 3.14 -12.46
CA GLY A 213 23.93 1.90 -12.06
C GLY A 213 24.31 1.02 -13.23
N GLY A 214 25.54 0.50 -13.17
CA GLY A 214 26.10 -0.52 -14.02
C GLY A 214 26.22 -1.87 -13.30
N PRO A 215 27.08 -2.75 -13.78
CA PRO A 215 27.33 -4.05 -13.18
C PRO A 215 27.98 -3.92 -11.79
N ILE A 216 27.82 -4.95 -10.98
CA ILE A 216 28.52 -5.12 -9.70
C ILE A 216 29.84 -5.82 -9.96
N LEU A 217 30.93 -5.25 -9.49
CA LEU A 217 32.23 -5.90 -9.44
C LEU A 217 32.48 -6.40 -8.02
N SER A 218 32.89 -7.64 -7.86
CA SER A 218 33.23 -8.21 -6.55
C SER A 218 34.54 -8.96 -6.58
N ARG A 219 35.35 -8.85 -5.51
CA ARG A 219 36.59 -9.62 -5.31
C ARG A 219 36.88 -9.82 -3.82
N PRO A 220 37.65 -10.84 -3.47
CA PRO A 220 38.28 -10.90 -2.16
C PRO A 220 39.08 -9.61 -1.91
N ALA A 221 39.18 -9.16 -0.66
CA ALA A 221 39.93 -7.94 -0.31
C ALA A 221 41.46 -8.14 -0.48
N ASP A 222 41.85 -8.75 -1.59
CA ASP A 222 43.20 -8.89 -2.09
C ASP A 222 43.28 -8.14 -3.43
N LYS A 223 44.06 -7.05 -3.44
CA LYS A 223 44.20 -6.21 -4.64
C LYS A 223 44.71 -6.94 -5.88
N LYS A 224 45.29 -8.15 -5.71
CA LYS A 224 45.77 -8.99 -6.81
C LYS A 224 44.69 -9.92 -7.40
N ALA A 225 43.58 -10.13 -6.67
CA ALA A 225 42.49 -10.96 -7.16
C ALA A 225 41.72 -10.27 -8.30
N PRO A 226 41.32 -10.97 -9.35
CA PRO A 226 40.49 -10.42 -10.41
C PRO A 226 39.08 -10.13 -9.86
N PHE A 227 38.41 -9.16 -10.48
CA PHE A 227 37.01 -8.90 -10.22
C PHE A 227 36.11 -9.88 -10.95
N ASP A 228 35.09 -10.37 -10.28
CA ASP A 228 33.94 -11.01 -10.89
C ASP A 228 32.91 -9.94 -11.24
N VAL A 229 32.25 -10.14 -12.36
CA VAL A 229 31.20 -9.22 -12.85
C VAL A 229 29.83 -9.84 -12.57
N GLY A 230 29.07 -9.20 -11.70
CA GLY A 230 27.70 -9.56 -11.38
C GLY A 230 26.68 -8.65 -12.09
N PRO A 231 25.38 -8.93 -11.96
CA PRO A 231 24.32 -8.11 -12.52
C PRO A 231 24.28 -6.73 -11.85
N ALA A 232 23.57 -5.79 -12.47
CA ALA A 232 23.30 -4.50 -11.85
C ALA A 232 22.46 -4.65 -10.56
N PRO A 233 22.56 -3.69 -9.62
CA PRO A 233 21.77 -3.69 -8.39
C PRO A 233 20.26 -3.79 -8.66
N ALA A 234 19.56 -4.65 -7.91
CA ALA A 234 18.13 -4.83 -8.03
C ALA A 234 17.38 -4.06 -6.95
N MET A 235 16.25 -3.42 -7.34
CA MET A 235 15.39 -2.71 -6.42
C MET A 235 14.60 -3.69 -5.54
N ILE A 236 14.60 -3.47 -4.24
CA ILE A 236 13.81 -4.21 -3.25
C ILE A 236 12.50 -3.45 -2.97
N GLY A 237 11.46 -4.17 -2.54
CA GLY A 237 10.19 -3.58 -2.15
C GLY A 237 9.16 -3.47 -3.26
N VAL A 238 9.52 -3.73 -4.51
CA VAL A 238 8.59 -3.72 -5.65
C VAL A 238 7.93 -5.07 -5.89
N GLY A 239 8.56 -6.15 -5.44
CA GLY A 239 8.03 -7.51 -5.55
C GLY A 239 6.76 -7.73 -4.72
N ASP A 240 6.05 -8.79 -5.05
CA ASP A 240 4.83 -9.16 -4.32
C ASP A 240 5.14 -9.72 -2.93
N ASP A 241 6.26 -10.43 -2.80
CA ASP A 241 6.72 -10.97 -1.52
C ASP A 241 7.27 -9.90 -0.57
N ASP A 242 7.63 -8.74 -1.13
CA ASP A 242 8.10 -7.59 -0.36
C ASP A 242 6.97 -6.62 0.05
N ALA A 243 5.70 -6.96 -0.19
CA ALA A 243 4.58 -6.06 0.08
C ALA A 243 4.50 -5.65 1.56
N LEU A 244 4.42 -4.33 1.81
CA LEU A 244 4.24 -3.77 3.16
C LEU A 244 2.84 -4.07 3.70
N LEU A 245 1.83 -3.89 2.85
CA LEU A 245 0.43 -4.17 3.16
C LEU A 245 0.03 -5.54 2.62
N PRO A 246 -0.95 -6.19 3.24
CA PRO A 246 -1.42 -7.50 2.82
C PRO A 246 -1.95 -7.49 1.38
N ARG A 247 -1.61 -8.49 0.60
CA ARG A 247 -2.15 -8.66 -0.75
C ARG A 247 -3.64 -9.00 -0.72
N VAL A 248 -4.35 -8.45 -1.68
CA VAL A 248 -5.76 -8.74 -1.94
C VAL A 248 -5.88 -9.31 -3.35
N ARG A 249 -6.32 -10.55 -3.49
CA ARG A 249 -6.39 -11.22 -4.81
C ARG A 249 -7.29 -10.50 -5.82
N SER A 250 -8.33 -9.82 -5.35
CA SER A 250 -9.25 -9.04 -6.19
C SER A 250 -8.70 -7.67 -6.58
N SER A 251 -7.62 -7.19 -5.95
CA SER A 251 -7.08 -5.85 -6.15
C SER A 251 -5.92 -5.87 -7.15
N PHE A 252 -5.84 -4.82 -7.97
CA PHE A 252 -4.70 -4.64 -8.87
C PHE A 252 -3.45 -4.21 -8.11
N GLU A 253 -2.43 -5.05 -8.11
CA GLU A 253 -1.20 -4.90 -7.32
C GLU A 253 -0.37 -3.64 -7.67
N GLY A 254 -0.55 -3.08 -8.86
CA GLY A 254 0.15 -1.85 -9.26
C GLY A 254 -0.20 -0.65 -8.37
N TYR A 255 -1.45 -0.53 -7.94
CA TYR A 255 -1.89 0.56 -7.09
C TYR A 255 -1.36 0.46 -5.66
N ARG A 256 -1.05 -0.75 -5.19
CA ARG A 256 -0.39 -0.96 -3.90
C ARG A 256 0.95 -0.23 -3.82
N LEU A 257 1.74 -0.24 -4.88
CA LEU A 257 3.04 0.46 -4.93
C LEU A 257 2.88 1.97 -4.73
N LEU A 258 1.88 2.59 -5.38
CA LEU A 258 1.59 4.01 -5.17
C LEU A 258 1.15 4.29 -3.73
N ARG A 259 0.27 3.45 -3.19
CA ARG A 259 -0.17 3.59 -1.80
C ARG A 259 1.00 3.50 -0.83
N GLU A 260 1.84 2.48 -0.96
CA GLU A 260 2.99 2.27 -0.09
C GLU A 260 4.04 3.38 -0.23
N TYR A 261 4.22 3.94 -1.44
CA TYR A 261 5.05 5.12 -1.66
C TYR A 261 4.58 6.32 -0.83
N PHE A 262 3.29 6.63 -0.87
CA PHE A 262 2.76 7.76 -0.12
C PHE A 262 2.62 7.49 1.38
N LEU A 263 2.59 6.24 1.81
CA LEU A 263 2.60 5.88 3.23
C LEU A 263 4.01 5.86 3.80
N MET A 264 4.98 5.26 3.09
CA MET A 264 6.33 4.99 3.60
C MET A 264 7.34 4.85 2.44
N PRO A 265 7.75 5.94 1.76
CA PRO A 265 8.69 5.87 0.63
C PRO A 265 10.06 5.32 1.02
N GLU A 266 10.49 5.50 2.27
CA GLU A 266 11.77 5.04 2.78
C GLU A 266 11.97 3.53 2.68
N ARG A 267 10.92 2.74 2.59
CA ARG A 267 11.03 1.29 2.40
C ARG A 267 11.68 0.89 1.08
N PHE A 268 11.65 1.78 0.10
CA PHE A 268 12.22 1.52 -1.23
C PHE A 268 13.69 1.91 -1.34
N PHE A 269 14.27 2.55 -0.30
CA PHE A 269 15.69 2.89 -0.28
C PHE A 269 16.56 1.70 0.11
N ALA A 270 16.39 0.62 -0.63
CA ALA A 270 17.10 -0.62 -0.45
C ALA A 270 17.47 -1.24 -1.79
N THR A 271 18.56 -1.98 -1.81
CA THR A 271 19.05 -2.68 -3.01
C THR A 271 19.52 -4.07 -2.67
N ARG A 272 19.36 -4.98 -3.64
CA ARG A 272 19.93 -6.32 -3.59
C ARG A 272 21.17 -6.38 -4.49
N LEU A 273 22.28 -6.70 -3.89
CA LEU A 273 23.52 -7.04 -4.57
C LEU A 273 23.53 -8.55 -4.81
N ALA A 274 23.36 -8.95 -6.06
CA ALA A 274 23.28 -10.35 -6.46
C ALA A 274 24.56 -10.84 -7.14
N GLY A 275 24.74 -12.16 -7.24
CA GLY A 275 25.86 -12.76 -7.93
C GLY A 275 27.18 -12.78 -7.14
N LEU A 276 27.12 -12.66 -5.82
CA LEU A 276 28.30 -12.65 -4.96
C LEU A 276 28.84 -14.06 -4.66
N GLY A 277 28.07 -15.12 -4.91
CA GLY A 277 28.38 -16.47 -4.46
C GLY A 277 29.72 -17.02 -4.98
N ASP A 278 30.07 -16.78 -6.24
CA ASP A 278 31.33 -17.26 -6.85
C ASP A 278 32.55 -16.58 -6.22
N THR A 279 32.45 -15.28 -6.00
CA THR A 279 33.52 -14.53 -5.34
C THR A 279 33.67 -14.93 -3.87
N ILE A 280 32.55 -15.14 -3.17
CA ILE A 280 32.54 -15.55 -1.76
C ILE A 280 33.21 -16.92 -1.62
N ARG A 281 32.90 -17.91 -2.46
CA ARG A 281 33.55 -19.23 -2.41
C ARG A 281 35.06 -19.19 -2.57
N ARG A 282 35.58 -18.19 -3.28
CA ARG A 282 37.04 -17.99 -3.48
C ARG A 282 37.67 -17.09 -2.41
N CYS A 283 36.87 -16.53 -1.49
CA CYS A 283 37.33 -15.58 -0.49
C CYS A 283 37.87 -16.29 0.76
N GLU A 284 39.11 -16.75 0.74
CA GLU A 284 39.78 -17.39 1.90
C GLU A 284 40.02 -16.41 3.06
N LYS A 285 39.90 -15.10 2.83
CA LYS A 285 40.02 -14.07 3.85
C LYS A 285 38.62 -13.72 4.43
N ASN A 286 38.62 -12.87 5.44
CA ASN A 286 37.42 -12.45 6.14
C ASN A 286 36.82 -11.15 5.54
N GLN A 287 37.29 -10.65 4.40
CA GLN A 287 36.83 -9.39 3.78
C GLN A 287 36.57 -9.57 2.28
N LEU A 288 35.47 -8.97 1.83
CA LEU A 288 35.03 -8.88 0.44
C LEU A 288 34.90 -7.41 0.04
N GLU A 289 35.42 -7.06 -1.13
CA GLU A 289 35.24 -5.76 -1.75
C GLU A 289 34.17 -5.87 -2.86
N VAL A 290 33.20 -4.99 -2.83
CA VAL A 290 32.14 -4.88 -3.83
C VAL A 290 32.13 -3.45 -4.37
N ILE A 291 32.20 -3.28 -5.68
CA ILE A 291 32.09 -1.96 -6.35
C ILE A 291 30.88 -2.00 -7.27
N VAL A 292 29.92 -1.12 -7.01
CA VAL A 292 28.83 -0.86 -7.96
C VAL A 292 29.30 0.23 -8.90
N LEU A 293 29.42 -0.08 -10.19
CA LEU A 293 29.85 0.89 -11.20
C LEU A 293 28.72 1.87 -11.53
N LEU A 294 29.07 3.11 -11.81
CA LEU A 294 28.12 4.17 -12.17
C LEU A 294 28.54 4.81 -13.50
N ARG A 295 27.55 4.99 -14.39
CA ARG A 295 27.79 5.59 -15.73
C ARG A 295 28.07 7.10 -15.68
N SER A 296 27.63 7.75 -14.61
CA SER A 296 27.84 9.19 -14.40
C SER A 296 28.27 9.46 -12.98
N SER A 297 29.11 10.47 -12.79
CA SER A 297 29.48 10.94 -11.46
C SER A 297 28.41 11.89 -10.88
N ASP A 298 28.24 11.85 -9.55
CA ASP A 298 27.33 12.75 -8.83
C ASP A 298 28.04 13.28 -7.57
N ALA A 299 28.24 14.58 -7.53
CA ALA A 299 28.90 15.25 -6.40
C ALA A 299 28.13 15.09 -5.08
N SER A 300 26.83 14.85 -5.14
CA SER A 300 25.99 14.61 -3.95
C SER A 300 26.36 13.35 -3.17
N LEU A 301 27.08 12.41 -3.80
CA LEU A 301 27.61 11.19 -3.18
C LEU A 301 28.94 11.40 -2.44
N SER A 302 29.55 12.58 -2.55
CA SER A 302 30.79 12.88 -1.83
C SER A 302 30.62 12.66 -0.34
N GLY A 303 31.59 12.00 0.29
CA GLY A 303 31.57 11.67 1.71
C GLY A 303 30.62 10.53 2.13
N VAL A 304 30.19 9.67 1.21
CA VAL A 304 29.49 8.42 1.52
C VAL A 304 30.38 7.54 2.40
N LYS A 305 29.81 6.98 3.46
CA LYS A 305 30.48 6.16 4.47
C LYS A 305 29.65 4.93 4.85
N ALA A 306 30.28 3.96 5.51
CA ALA A 306 29.58 2.73 5.97
C ALA A 306 28.32 3.02 6.79
N GLY A 307 28.33 4.11 7.57
CA GLY A 307 27.19 4.55 8.38
C GLY A 307 25.96 4.97 7.57
N ASP A 308 26.07 5.21 6.27
CA ASP A 308 24.92 5.52 5.39
C ASP A 308 24.16 4.25 4.99
N PHE A 309 24.74 3.07 5.21
CA PHE A 309 24.16 1.77 4.88
C PHE A 309 23.81 0.98 6.13
N ARG A 310 22.79 0.15 6.01
CA ARG A 310 22.36 -0.80 7.05
C ARG A 310 22.17 -2.17 6.43
N LEU A 311 22.67 -3.18 7.14
CA LEU A 311 22.38 -4.60 6.90
C LEU A 311 21.13 -5.00 7.69
N PHE A 312 20.46 -6.04 7.25
CA PHE A 312 19.38 -6.70 8.00
C PHE A 312 18.23 -5.77 8.37
N ALA A 313 17.97 -4.77 7.54
CA ALA A 313 16.85 -3.85 7.71
C ALA A 313 15.60 -4.38 7.01
N ALA A 314 14.46 -4.23 7.67
CA ALA A 314 13.15 -4.54 7.09
C ALA A 314 12.10 -3.53 7.53
N PRO A 315 11.08 -3.30 6.71
CA PRO A 315 9.90 -2.57 7.15
C PRO A 315 9.10 -3.41 8.15
N ILE A 316 8.66 -2.77 9.21
CA ILE A 316 7.76 -3.33 10.22
C ILE A 316 6.45 -2.56 10.23
N VAL A 317 5.35 -3.26 10.47
CA VAL A 317 4.00 -2.70 10.43
C VAL A 317 3.19 -3.16 11.63
N ASN A 318 2.43 -2.26 12.25
CA ASN A 318 1.47 -2.59 13.31
C ASN A 318 0.22 -3.22 12.70
N LEU A 319 0.36 -4.47 12.27
CA LEU A 319 -0.68 -5.24 11.63
C LEU A 319 -0.44 -6.72 11.93
N PHE A 320 -1.37 -7.38 12.61
CA PHE A 320 -1.20 -8.74 13.11
C PHE A 320 -2.52 -9.50 13.11
N GLU A 321 -2.45 -10.81 12.96
CA GLU A 321 -3.61 -11.68 13.08
C GLU A 321 -4.06 -11.80 14.53
N HIS A 322 -5.38 -11.73 14.74
CA HIS A 322 -6.01 -11.83 16.04
C HIS A 322 -7.32 -12.60 15.96
N GLU A 323 -7.56 -13.50 16.94
CA GLU A 323 -8.84 -14.16 17.10
C GLU A 323 -9.79 -13.22 17.84
N CYS A 324 -10.89 -12.85 17.19
CA CYS A 324 -11.87 -11.94 17.77
C CYS A 324 -12.76 -12.68 18.78
N ASN A 325 -13.43 -11.94 19.65
CA ASN A 325 -14.45 -12.53 20.49
C ASN A 325 -15.63 -13.05 19.66
N LEU A 326 -16.21 -14.15 20.10
CA LEU A 326 -17.40 -14.72 19.45
C LEU A 326 -18.51 -13.67 19.32
N VAL A 327 -19.14 -13.66 18.13
CA VAL A 327 -20.22 -12.73 17.81
C VAL A 327 -21.55 -13.47 17.83
N ASP A 328 -22.42 -13.12 18.80
CA ASP A 328 -23.76 -13.65 18.89
C ASP A 328 -24.68 -12.93 17.89
N LEU A 329 -25.32 -13.70 17.00
CA LEU A 329 -26.23 -13.18 15.98
C LEU A 329 -27.65 -13.11 16.52
N SER A 330 -28.26 -11.94 16.50
CA SER A 330 -29.66 -11.72 16.83
C SER A 330 -30.48 -11.49 15.55
N PRO A 331 -31.60 -12.20 15.35
CA PRO A 331 -32.46 -11.99 14.19
C PRO A 331 -33.09 -10.60 14.10
N HIS A 332 -33.13 -9.87 15.23
CA HIS A 332 -33.72 -8.54 15.32
C HIS A 332 -32.75 -7.39 14.97
N ARG A 333 -31.46 -7.71 14.75
CA ARG A 333 -30.44 -6.72 14.40
C ARG A 333 -29.85 -7.00 13.04
N PRO A 334 -29.81 -6.04 12.12
CA PRO A 334 -29.25 -6.25 10.80
C PRO A 334 -27.72 -6.33 10.77
N GLY A 335 -27.04 -5.82 11.82
CA GLY A 335 -25.58 -5.82 11.92
C GLY A 335 -25.11 -6.03 13.35
N HIS A 336 -24.03 -6.77 13.53
CA HIS A 336 -23.46 -7.14 14.81
C HIS A 336 -22.04 -6.63 14.91
N LEU A 337 -21.73 -5.94 16.01
CA LEU A 337 -20.42 -5.37 16.28
C LEU A 337 -19.41 -6.50 16.54
N VAL A 338 -18.31 -6.47 15.83
CA VAL A 338 -17.19 -7.40 16.02
C VAL A 338 -16.18 -6.74 16.95
N HIS A 339 -15.89 -7.39 18.07
CA HIS A 339 -14.85 -6.97 19.00
C HIS A 339 -13.61 -7.83 18.83
N ALA A 340 -12.47 -7.20 18.56
CA ALA A 340 -11.20 -7.89 18.64
C ALA A 340 -10.95 -8.38 20.09
N ASP A 341 -11.14 -7.50 21.07
CA ASP A 341 -11.09 -7.83 22.50
C ASP A 341 -12.14 -6.98 23.24
N ARG A 342 -13.16 -7.64 23.85
CA ARG A 342 -14.23 -6.96 24.61
C ARG A 342 -13.72 -6.32 25.90
N THR A 343 -12.62 -6.83 26.45
CA THR A 343 -12.04 -6.29 27.69
C THR A 343 -11.23 -5.02 27.46
N ARG A 344 -10.68 -4.88 26.25
CA ARG A 344 -9.83 -3.76 25.83
C ARG A 344 -10.22 -3.22 24.45
N PRO A 345 -11.46 -2.77 24.27
CA PRO A 345 -12.01 -2.41 22.96
C PRO A 345 -11.31 -1.20 22.32
N TRP A 346 -10.62 -0.37 23.15
CA TRP A 346 -9.89 0.81 22.68
C TRP A 346 -8.44 0.52 22.25
N ASP A 347 -7.93 -0.69 22.48
CA ASP A 347 -6.55 -1.06 22.19
C ASP A 347 -6.40 -1.74 20.83
N PHE A 348 -7.52 -2.07 20.19
CA PHE A 348 -7.55 -2.77 18.92
C PHE A 348 -8.51 -2.12 17.92
N GLU A 349 -8.15 -2.21 16.64
CA GLU A 349 -9.01 -1.85 15.51
C GLU A 349 -8.89 -2.93 14.44
N ILE A 350 -10.03 -3.37 13.91
CA ILE A 350 -10.06 -4.37 12.85
C ILE A 350 -9.71 -3.74 11.52
N TYR A 351 -8.61 -4.22 10.93
CA TYR A 351 -8.17 -3.82 9.60
C TYR A 351 -8.92 -4.58 8.50
N ARG A 352 -9.03 -5.91 8.62
CA ARG A 352 -9.73 -6.78 7.66
C ARG A 352 -10.09 -8.11 8.30
N LEU A 353 -11.24 -8.70 7.89
CA LEU A 353 -11.58 -10.06 8.26
C LEU A 353 -10.78 -11.04 7.38
N LEU A 354 -10.18 -12.04 8.01
CA LEU A 354 -9.43 -13.10 7.33
C LEU A 354 -10.28 -14.36 7.17
N ARG A 355 -11.04 -14.72 8.21
CA ARG A 355 -11.86 -15.91 8.28
C ARG A 355 -13.11 -15.61 9.09
N VAL A 356 -14.25 -16.05 8.58
CA VAL A 356 -15.54 -15.99 9.26
C VAL A 356 -16.16 -17.38 9.18
N GLU A 357 -16.47 -17.96 10.33
CA GLU A 357 -17.00 -19.32 10.43
C GLU A 357 -18.20 -19.37 11.39
N ASP A 358 -19.08 -20.34 11.16
CA ASP A 358 -20.10 -20.70 12.12
C ASP A 358 -19.45 -21.43 13.30
N ALA A 359 -19.47 -20.83 14.48
CA ALA A 359 -18.85 -21.38 15.68
C ALA A 359 -19.48 -22.71 16.15
N ASP A 360 -20.70 -23.00 15.73
CA ASP A 360 -21.44 -24.20 16.11
C ASP A 360 -21.33 -25.32 15.04
N ALA A 361 -20.75 -25.06 13.89
CA ALA A 361 -20.54 -26.02 12.81
C ALA A 361 -19.09 -26.54 12.79
N GLN A 362 -18.91 -27.75 12.25
CA GLN A 362 -17.61 -28.38 12.08
C GLN A 362 -17.32 -28.68 10.60
N GLY A 363 -16.03 -28.61 10.23
CA GLY A 363 -15.57 -28.96 8.88
C GLY A 363 -15.80 -27.87 7.84
N PRO A 364 -15.73 -28.21 6.53
CA PRO A 364 -15.78 -27.21 5.44
C PRO A 364 -17.07 -26.39 5.39
N GLY A 365 -18.18 -26.92 5.92
CA GLY A 365 -19.46 -26.23 6.00
C GLY A 365 -19.54 -25.09 7.02
N ALA A 366 -18.53 -24.93 7.88
CA ALA A 366 -18.48 -23.85 8.86
C ALA A 366 -18.12 -22.49 8.25
N ARG A 367 -17.43 -22.45 7.11
CA ARG A 367 -16.96 -21.21 6.50
C ARG A 367 -18.12 -20.39 5.91
N VAL A 368 -18.17 -19.10 6.25
CA VAL A 368 -19.09 -18.12 5.68
C VAL A 368 -18.30 -17.24 4.72
N THR A 369 -18.77 -17.08 3.47
CA THR A 369 -18.05 -16.33 2.45
C THR A 369 -18.52 -14.88 2.37
N PRO A 370 -17.64 -13.92 1.96
CA PRO A 370 -18.07 -12.56 1.70
C PRO A 370 -19.12 -12.49 0.59
N LEU A 371 -20.09 -11.59 0.72
CA LEU A 371 -21.19 -11.41 -0.28
C LEU A 371 -20.65 -11.08 -1.68
N PHE A 372 -19.58 -10.31 -1.76
CA PHE A 372 -18.94 -9.89 -3.02
C PHE A 372 -17.61 -10.63 -3.28
N SER A 373 -17.57 -11.93 -2.97
CA SER A 373 -16.39 -12.75 -3.23
C SER A 373 -16.42 -13.37 -4.62
N VAL A 374 -15.27 -13.44 -5.28
CA VAL A 374 -15.03 -14.23 -6.49
C VAL A 374 -14.82 -15.71 -6.14
N GLU A 375 -14.58 -16.02 -4.87
CA GLU A 375 -14.44 -17.40 -4.38
C GLU A 375 -15.77 -18.16 -4.48
N GLN A 376 -15.68 -19.47 -4.75
CA GLN A 376 -16.87 -20.33 -4.77
C GLN A 376 -17.65 -20.20 -3.46
N GLN A 377 -18.97 -20.12 -3.57
CA GLN A 377 -19.86 -20.12 -2.42
C GLN A 377 -19.53 -21.31 -1.52
N SER A 378 -19.41 -21.06 -0.22
CA SER A 378 -19.17 -22.13 0.74
C SER A 378 -20.35 -23.08 0.81
N ASP A 379 -20.10 -24.31 1.25
CA ASP A 379 -21.14 -25.33 1.45
C ASP A 379 -22.16 -24.93 2.52
N SER A 380 -21.82 -23.99 3.42
CA SER A 380 -22.75 -23.45 4.43
C SER A 380 -23.95 -22.72 3.83
N GLY A 381 -23.83 -22.23 2.58
CA GLY A 381 -24.88 -21.46 1.92
C GLY A 381 -25.15 -20.10 2.56
N HIS A 382 -24.28 -19.61 3.46
CA HIS A 382 -24.39 -18.30 4.07
C HIS A 382 -23.32 -17.36 3.51
N VAL A 383 -23.68 -16.09 3.43
CA VAL A 383 -22.77 -15.01 3.04
C VAL A 383 -22.77 -13.92 4.09
N TYR A 384 -21.65 -13.22 4.24
CA TYR A 384 -21.58 -12.07 5.09
C TYR A 384 -21.23 -10.80 4.32
N ALA A 385 -21.76 -9.68 4.79
CA ALA A 385 -21.32 -8.36 4.43
C ALA A 385 -20.79 -7.65 5.69
N PHE A 386 -19.90 -6.71 5.52
CA PHE A 386 -19.39 -5.93 6.64
C PHE A 386 -19.54 -4.43 6.38
N GLU A 387 -19.54 -3.66 7.44
CA GLU A 387 -19.61 -2.20 7.40
C GLU A 387 -18.67 -1.62 8.45
N ARG A 388 -17.85 -0.62 8.06
CA ARG A 388 -17.05 0.19 8.98
C ARG A 388 -17.87 1.41 9.36
N ARG A 389 -17.93 1.73 10.65
CA ARG A 389 -18.57 2.94 11.17
C ARG A 389 -17.58 3.69 12.04
N PRO A 390 -17.43 5.02 11.88
CA PRO A 390 -16.59 5.81 12.77
C PRO A 390 -17.00 5.59 14.22
N ARG A 391 -16.02 5.22 15.05
CA ARG A 391 -16.24 5.00 16.46
C ARG A 391 -16.43 6.34 17.16
N ARG A 392 -17.57 6.50 17.80
CA ARG A 392 -17.88 7.66 18.62
C ARG A 392 -17.80 7.27 20.08
N PRO A 393 -16.91 7.90 20.87
CA PRO A 393 -16.86 7.66 22.30
C PRO A 393 -18.17 8.14 22.92
N ASN A 394 -18.74 7.36 23.84
CA ASN A 394 -19.87 7.80 24.63
C ASN A 394 -19.41 8.74 25.78
N THR A 395 -20.34 9.43 26.42
CA THR A 395 -20.03 10.39 27.48
C THR A 395 -19.28 9.76 28.65
N ASP A 396 -19.57 8.50 28.98
CA ASP A 396 -18.92 7.78 30.07
C ASP A 396 -17.51 7.36 29.73
N GLU A 397 -17.26 6.97 28.48
CA GLU A 397 -15.91 6.64 27.96
C GLU A 397 -15.01 7.89 27.97
N VAL A 398 -15.55 9.05 27.59
CA VAL A 398 -14.84 10.34 27.66
C VAL A 398 -14.51 10.68 29.12
N ARG A 399 -15.49 10.55 30.03
CA ARG A 399 -15.29 10.81 31.46
C ARG A 399 -14.27 9.90 32.14
N ARG A 400 -14.18 8.65 31.68
CA ARG A 400 -13.18 7.67 32.17
C ARG A 400 -11.79 7.84 31.56
N GLY A 401 -11.58 8.85 30.70
CA GLY A 401 -10.29 9.08 30.06
C GLY A 401 -9.88 7.99 29.07
N GLN A 402 -10.84 7.24 28.51
CA GLN A 402 -10.57 6.20 27.53
C GLN A 402 -10.20 6.76 26.15
N THR A 403 -10.50 8.04 25.90
CA THR A 403 -10.04 8.79 24.73
C THR A 403 -8.63 9.32 24.96
N ARG A 404 -7.62 8.51 24.63
CA ARG A 404 -6.19 8.79 24.88
C ARG A 404 -5.56 9.71 23.83
N SER A 405 -6.18 9.83 22.67
CA SER A 405 -5.67 10.58 21.53
C SER A 405 -6.81 11.13 20.67
N SER A 406 -6.49 12.00 19.72
CA SER A 406 -7.43 12.49 18.70
C SER A 406 -7.68 11.49 17.56
N TYR A 407 -7.15 10.27 17.64
CA TYR A 407 -7.33 9.25 16.62
C TYR A 407 -8.79 8.75 16.60
N GLY A 408 -9.51 9.04 15.52
CA GLY A 408 -10.82 8.46 15.25
C GLY A 408 -10.64 7.09 14.59
N GLY A 409 -10.98 6.01 15.29
CA GLY A 409 -10.99 4.66 14.74
C GLY A 409 -12.36 4.24 14.26
N ASP A 410 -12.45 3.04 13.70
CA ASP A 410 -13.70 2.45 13.23
C ASP A 410 -14.18 1.30 14.12
N ASP A 411 -15.50 1.21 14.24
CA ASP A 411 -16.19 0.00 14.66
C ASP A 411 -16.53 -0.84 13.44
N PHE A 412 -16.38 -2.16 13.57
CA PHE A 412 -16.59 -3.10 12.48
C PHE A 412 -17.85 -3.92 12.74
N TYR A 413 -18.83 -3.82 11.84
CA TYR A 413 -20.09 -4.54 11.92
C TYR A 413 -20.17 -5.62 10.86
N VAL A 414 -20.64 -6.79 11.24
CA VAL A 414 -20.89 -7.91 10.33
C VAL A 414 -22.38 -8.21 10.24
N SER A 415 -22.86 -8.47 9.03
CA SER A 415 -24.22 -8.90 8.74
C SER A 415 -24.16 -10.23 8.00
N VAL A 416 -24.95 -11.21 8.40
CA VAL A 416 -25.04 -12.52 7.74
C VAL A 416 -26.37 -12.63 7.01
N ALA A 417 -26.30 -13.05 5.76
CA ALA A 417 -27.48 -13.28 4.94
C ALA A 417 -27.48 -14.72 4.41
N ARG A 418 -28.68 -15.25 4.21
CA ARG A 418 -28.91 -16.52 3.54
C ARG A 418 -29.36 -16.25 2.11
N PRO A 419 -28.69 -16.80 1.10
CA PRO A 419 -29.14 -16.69 -0.27
C PRO A 419 -30.52 -17.31 -0.46
N ALA A 420 -31.35 -16.70 -1.32
CA ALA A 420 -32.73 -17.13 -1.55
C ALA A 420 -32.86 -18.57 -2.10
N ASN A 421 -31.82 -19.05 -2.77
CA ASN A 421 -31.75 -20.41 -3.35
C ASN A 421 -31.39 -21.52 -2.34
N ARG A 422 -31.03 -21.18 -1.08
CA ARG A 422 -30.68 -22.15 -0.03
C ARG A 422 -31.48 -21.91 1.25
N ARG A 423 -32.81 -21.94 1.15
CA ARG A 423 -33.70 -21.70 2.29
C ARG A 423 -33.60 -22.75 3.40
N ASP A 424 -33.08 -23.94 3.10
CA ASP A 424 -32.96 -25.07 4.04
C ASP A 424 -31.72 -24.98 4.95
N ALA A 425 -30.80 -24.04 4.73
CA ALA A 425 -29.63 -23.87 5.57
C ALA A 425 -30.05 -23.47 7.00
N LYS A 426 -29.48 -24.13 8.01
CA LYS A 426 -29.76 -23.81 9.43
C LYS A 426 -29.27 -22.39 9.74
N PRO A 427 -30.02 -21.60 10.52
CA PRO A 427 -29.57 -20.26 10.89
C PRO A 427 -28.30 -20.32 11.77
N ILE A 428 -27.30 -19.52 11.43
CA ILE A 428 -26.09 -19.37 12.25
C ILE A 428 -26.46 -18.56 13.50
N ARG A 429 -25.99 -19.01 14.66
CA ARG A 429 -26.23 -18.34 15.94
C ARG A 429 -25.02 -17.58 16.41
N ARG A 430 -23.81 -18.09 16.17
CA ARG A 430 -22.54 -17.50 16.61
C ARG A 430 -21.52 -17.56 15.50
N LEU A 431 -20.74 -16.50 15.38
CA LEU A 431 -19.62 -16.44 14.46
C LEU A 431 -18.30 -16.49 15.23
N ASP A 432 -17.40 -17.32 14.73
CA ASP A 432 -15.98 -17.30 15.03
C ASP A 432 -15.26 -16.52 13.94
N ILE A 433 -14.50 -15.49 14.34
CA ILE A 433 -13.89 -14.53 13.40
C ILE A 433 -12.41 -14.36 13.71
N ARG A 434 -11.58 -14.66 12.70
CA ARG A 434 -10.17 -14.28 12.70
C ARG A 434 -10.01 -13.01 11.86
N ALA A 435 -9.36 -12.01 12.40
CA ALA A 435 -9.16 -10.72 11.75
C ALA A 435 -7.69 -10.30 11.74
N LEU A 436 -7.34 -9.46 10.79
CA LEU A 436 -6.14 -8.68 10.80
C LEU A 436 -6.43 -7.39 11.57
N CYS A 437 -5.69 -7.14 12.64
CA CYS A 437 -5.92 -6.03 13.56
C CYS A 437 -4.72 -5.10 13.65
N THR A 438 -4.97 -3.86 14.07
CA THR A 438 -3.96 -2.89 14.49
C THR A 438 -4.12 -2.60 15.98
N ASN A 439 -3.10 -2.03 16.60
CA ASN A 439 -3.21 -1.49 17.96
C ASN A 439 -3.74 -0.05 17.98
N ARG A 440 -4.50 0.34 16.95
CA ARG A 440 -5.18 1.62 16.87
C ARG A 440 -4.24 2.81 17.17
N ASP A 441 -4.43 3.51 18.28
CA ASP A 441 -3.67 4.70 18.68
C ASP A 441 -2.50 4.42 19.63
N LEU A 442 -2.28 3.18 20.07
CA LEU A 442 -1.15 2.84 20.95
C LEU A 442 0.22 3.27 20.37
N PRO A 443 0.50 3.09 19.07
CA PRO A 443 1.75 3.56 18.49
C PRO A 443 1.95 5.09 18.48
N ILE A 444 0.88 5.88 18.72
CA ILE A 444 1.00 7.34 18.84
C ILE A 444 1.59 7.72 20.21
N LEU A 445 1.31 6.90 21.22
CA LEU A 445 1.74 7.13 22.58
C LEU A 445 3.23 6.78 22.78
N ASP A 446 3.77 5.89 21.94
CA ASP A 446 5.16 5.49 21.94
C ASP A 446 5.66 5.34 20.50
N ASP A 447 6.35 6.34 19.99
CA ASP A 447 6.86 6.41 18.62
C ASP A 447 8.27 5.79 18.47
N THR A 448 8.92 5.41 19.58
CA THR A 448 10.23 4.75 19.64
C THR A 448 10.24 3.56 20.60
N PRO A 449 9.32 2.58 20.42
CA PRO A 449 9.20 1.45 21.33
C PRO A 449 10.43 0.55 21.28
N ARG A 450 10.81 0.01 22.44
CA ARG A 450 11.73 -1.15 22.46
C ARG A 450 10.98 -2.38 22.01
N LEU A 451 11.50 -3.02 20.96
CA LEU A 451 10.88 -4.19 20.35
C LEU A 451 11.67 -5.46 20.70
N THR A 452 10.95 -6.55 20.88
CA THR A 452 11.49 -7.90 21.01
C THR A 452 10.74 -8.86 20.10
N LEU A 453 11.43 -9.88 19.56
CA LEU A 453 10.78 -10.95 18.81
C LEU A 453 10.03 -11.88 19.75
N GLU A 454 8.83 -12.31 19.36
CA GLU A 454 8.11 -13.39 20.06
C GLU A 454 8.72 -14.77 19.76
N THR A 455 9.44 -14.87 18.65
CA THR A 455 10.13 -16.08 18.22
C THR A 455 11.51 -16.19 18.87
N GLY A 456 12.06 -17.39 18.90
CA GLY A 456 13.42 -17.63 19.38
C GLY A 456 14.54 -17.32 18.36
N ASP A 457 14.28 -16.45 17.38
CA ASP A 457 15.27 -16.07 16.37
C ASP A 457 16.50 -15.41 17.03
N PRO A 458 17.72 -15.66 16.51
CA PRO A 458 18.98 -15.18 17.10
C PRO A 458 19.22 -13.69 16.79
N VAL A 459 18.38 -12.84 17.33
CA VAL A 459 18.45 -11.37 17.25
C VAL A 459 18.66 -10.83 18.65
N THR A 460 19.67 -9.97 18.84
CA THR A 460 19.97 -9.35 20.15
C THR A 460 19.23 -8.05 20.36
N GLU A 461 19.11 -7.26 19.33
CA GLU A 461 18.53 -5.93 19.41
C GLU A 461 17.77 -5.59 18.13
N ILE A 462 16.73 -4.78 18.27
CA ILE A 462 15.93 -4.28 17.15
C ILE A 462 15.95 -2.76 17.24
N ASP A 463 16.69 -2.14 16.33
CA ASP A 463 16.85 -0.70 16.28
C ASP A 463 15.89 -0.09 15.26
N LEU A 464 15.09 0.88 15.69
CA LEU A 464 14.27 1.67 14.77
C LEU A 464 15.16 2.69 14.06
N LEU A 465 15.15 2.64 12.74
CA LEU A 465 15.94 3.58 11.93
C LEU A 465 15.32 4.98 11.90
N ARG A 466 14.03 5.08 12.23
CA ARG A 466 13.26 6.31 12.41
C ARG A 466 12.14 6.10 13.43
N PRO A 467 11.62 7.17 14.03
CA PRO A 467 10.40 7.09 14.84
C PRO A 467 9.25 6.46 14.05
N MET A 468 8.36 5.79 14.77
CA MET A 468 7.20 5.14 14.18
C MET A 468 6.32 6.16 13.44
N ARG A 469 5.98 5.89 12.19
CA ARG A 469 4.96 6.67 11.49
C ARG A 469 3.61 6.44 12.15
N ARG A 470 2.95 7.55 12.45
CA ARG A 470 1.65 7.52 13.15
C ARG A 470 0.59 6.81 12.32
N PRO A 471 -0.26 5.99 12.94
CA PRO A 471 -1.40 5.41 12.25
C PRO A 471 -2.36 6.52 11.81
N ARG A 472 -3.08 6.27 10.71
CA ARG A 472 -4.09 7.19 10.20
C ARG A 472 -5.44 6.49 10.16
N PRO A 473 -6.51 7.17 10.57
CA PRO A 473 -7.84 6.59 10.57
C PRO A 473 -8.31 6.29 9.14
N SER A 474 -9.37 5.51 9.03
CA SER A 474 -10.03 5.20 7.77
C SER A 474 -10.50 6.47 7.06
N LEU A 475 -10.78 6.37 5.75
CA LEU A 475 -11.31 7.49 4.99
C LEU A 475 -12.58 8.04 5.63
N ARG A 476 -13.49 7.14 6.02
CA ARG A 476 -14.77 7.51 6.62
C ARG A 476 -14.61 8.26 7.96
N ALA A 477 -13.65 7.85 8.78
CA ALA A 477 -13.37 8.49 10.06
C ALA A 477 -12.71 9.87 9.92
N THR A 478 -12.15 10.21 8.75
CA THR A 478 -11.54 11.51 8.47
C THR A 478 -12.52 12.54 7.92
N LEU A 479 -13.68 12.10 7.41
CA LEU A 479 -14.67 12.98 6.80
C LEU A 479 -15.64 13.56 7.84
N PRO A 480 -16.24 14.72 7.56
CA PRO A 480 -17.27 15.29 8.41
C PRO A 480 -18.43 14.31 8.66
N SER A 481 -19.11 14.45 9.78
CA SER A 481 -20.31 13.67 10.06
C SER A 481 -21.52 14.27 9.34
N GLY A 482 -22.45 13.41 8.88
CA GLY A 482 -23.70 13.84 8.21
C GLY A 482 -23.63 13.77 6.70
N ALA A 483 -24.65 14.28 6.03
CA ALA A 483 -24.87 14.15 4.59
C ALA A 483 -23.71 14.67 3.72
N ALA A 484 -23.08 15.77 4.11
CA ALA A 484 -21.95 16.33 3.36
C ALA A 484 -20.73 15.38 3.35
N GLY A 485 -20.42 14.76 4.48
CA GLY A 485 -19.32 13.77 4.55
C GLY A 485 -19.64 12.48 3.82
N GLU A 486 -20.89 12.03 3.85
CA GLU A 486 -21.35 10.86 3.11
C GLU A 486 -21.26 11.10 1.58
N ALA A 487 -21.73 12.27 1.09
CA ALA A 487 -21.61 12.64 -0.32
C ALA A 487 -20.15 12.74 -0.78
N GLN A 488 -19.26 13.29 0.06
CA GLN A 488 -17.83 13.36 -0.24
C GLN A 488 -17.18 11.96 -0.27
N LEU A 489 -17.60 11.06 0.62
CA LEU A 489 -17.15 9.67 0.62
C LEU A 489 -17.55 8.96 -0.67
N ASP A 490 -18.81 9.17 -1.11
CA ASP A 490 -19.32 8.55 -2.32
C ASP A 490 -18.60 9.06 -3.58
N ASP A 491 -18.35 10.38 -3.70
CA ASP A 491 -17.56 10.95 -4.81
C ASP A 491 -16.14 10.34 -4.87
N LEU A 492 -15.46 10.27 -3.73
CA LEU A 492 -14.15 9.64 -3.67
C LEU A 492 -14.20 8.14 -4.01
N THR A 493 -15.20 7.43 -3.55
CA THR A 493 -15.40 6.01 -3.85
C THR A 493 -15.62 5.78 -5.33
N TRP A 494 -16.46 6.58 -5.98
CA TRP A 494 -16.66 6.53 -7.43
C TRP A 494 -15.39 6.84 -8.21
N ARG A 495 -14.60 7.81 -7.80
CA ARG A 495 -13.31 8.12 -8.41
C ARG A 495 -12.35 6.93 -8.33
N TRP A 496 -12.31 6.21 -7.21
CA TRP A 496 -11.48 5.00 -7.10
C TRP A 496 -11.99 3.85 -7.95
N ILE A 497 -13.30 3.63 -8.00
CA ILE A 497 -13.88 2.58 -8.84
C ILE A 497 -13.64 2.88 -10.32
N SER A 498 -13.79 4.13 -10.75
CA SER A 498 -13.57 4.51 -12.16
C SER A 498 -12.12 4.31 -12.61
N GLN A 499 -11.14 4.33 -11.69
CA GLN A 499 -9.75 4.00 -12.02
C GLN A 499 -9.54 2.54 -12.43
N LEU A 500 -10.45 1.63 -12.05
CA LEU A 500 -10.41 0.23 -12.48
C LEU A 500 -10.56 0.09 -14.01
N SER A 501 -11.23 1.01 -14.65
CA SER A 501 -11.39 1.06 -16.10
C SER A 501 -10.18 1.62 -16.82
N LEU A 502 -9.24 2.28 -16.11
CA LEU A 502 -8.04 2.86 -16.71
C LEU A 502 -7.02 1.77 -17.01
N ASN A 503 -6.37 1.87 -18.14
CA ASN A 503 -5.21 1.07 -18.51
C ASN A 503 -4.00 1.98 -18.76
N HIS A 504 -2.82 1.39 -18.99
CA HIS A 504 -1.60 2.18 -19.24
C HIS A 504 -1.71 3.07 -20.48
N ILE A 505 -2.48 2.67 -21.49
CA ILE A 505 -2.73 3.47 -22.72
C ILE A 505 -3.62 4.67 -22.38
N SER A 506 -4.70 4.48 -21.62
CA SER A 506 -5.57 5.57 -21.18
C SER A 506 -4.83 6.58 -20.30
N LEU A 507 -3.92 6.10 -19.43
CA LEU A 507 -3.10 6.97 -18.58
C LEU A 507 -2.06 7.79 -19.36
N ALA A 508 -1.70 7.35 -20.57
CA ALA A 508 -0.68 7.95 -21.41
C ALA A 508 -1.23 8.41 -22.77
N ALA A 509 -2.56 8.45 -22.96
CA ALA A 509 -3.17 8.73 -24.26
C ALA A 509 -3.16 10.22 -24.65
N ASP A 510 -3.08 11.11 -23.67
CA ASP A 510 -3.08 12.55 -23.92
C ASP A 510 -1.64 13.09 -23.96
N GLU A 511 -1.14 13.31 -25.19
CA GLU A 511 0.26 13.76 -25.39
C GLU A 511 0.53 15.16 -24.85
N LYS A 512 -0.49 15.93 -24.49
CA LYS A 512 -0.34 17.34 -24.07
C LYS A 512 -0.38 17.52 -22.55
N ASP A 513 -1.05 16.62 -21.82
CA ASP A 513 -1.23 16.76 -20.39
C ASP A 513 -1.20 15.38 -19.69
N ALA A 514 -0.69 15.37 -18.46
CA ALA A 514 -0.64 14.19 -17.60
C ALA A 514 -1.83 14.15 -16.61
N GLU A 515 -2.94 14.86 -16.91
CA GLU A 515 -4.07 15.02 -15.99
C GLU A 515 -4.63 13.69 -15.46
N PRO A 516 -4.90 12.66 -16.30
CA PRO A 516 -5.41 11.39 -15.79
C PRO A 516 -4.43 10.70 -14.82
N LEU A 517 -3.14 10.74 -15.14
CA LEU A 517 -2.11 10.14 -14.29
C LEU A 517 -1.91 10.96 -13.00
N ARG A 518 -1.92 12.29 -13.07
CA ARG A 518 -1.88 13.15 -11.88
C ARG A 518 -3.08 12.95 -10.98
N ALA A 519 -4.29 12.87 -11.54
CA ALA A 519 -5.51 12.61 -10.79
C ALA A 519 -5.42 11.26 -10.05
N LEU A 520 -4.93 10.21 -10.71
CA LEU A 520 -4.66 8.91 -10.10
C LEU A 520 -3.67 9.04 -8.93
N ILE A 521 -2.51 9.65 -9.15
CA ILE A 521 -1.47 9.78 -8.13
C ILE A 521 -2.00 10.58 -6.93
N GLN A 522 -2.74 11.66 -7.18
CA GLN A 522 -3.28 12.52 -6.13
C GLN A 522 -4.29 11.83 -5.21
N LEU A 523 -5.04 10.85 -5.72
CA LEU A 523 -5.95 10.07 -4.87
C LEU A 523 -5.20 9.32 -3.76
N TYR A 524 -4.01 8.79 -4.08
CA TYR A 524 -3.15 8.13 -3.08
C TYR A 524 -2.38 9.15 -2.22
N ALA A 525 -1.92 10.24 -2.82
CA ALA A 525 -1.18 11.30 -2.15
C ALA A 525 -1.98 11.94 -1.00
N ARG A 526 -3.27 12.20 -1.20
CA ARG A 526 -4.18 12.77 -0.17
C ARG A 526 -4.27 11.89 1.09
N ARG A 527 -4.10 10.59 0.96
CA ARG A 527 -4.12 9.63 2.07
C ARG A 527 -2.74 9.30 2.62
N GLY A 528 -1.70 9.69 1.91
CA GLY A 528 -0.32 9.50 2.27
C GLY A 528 0.23 10.58 3.20
N ASP A 529 1.55 10.64 3.32
CA ASP A 529 2.25 11.68 4.07
C ASP A 529 1.96 13.06 3.46
N PRO A 530 1.49 14.06 4.25
CA PRO A 530 1.23 15.40 3.74
C PRO A 530 2.44 16.05 3.07
N ASN A 531 3.65 15.71 3.51
CA ASN A 531 4.89 16.21 2.91
C ASN A 531 5.11 15.68 1.48
N LEU A 532 4.52 14.54 1.15
CA LEU A 532 4.59 13.92 -0.18
C LEU A 532 3.41 14.30 -1.08
N ALA A 533 2.43 15.05 -0.57
CA ALA A 533 1.23 15.39 -1.33
C ALA A 533 1.55 16.14 -2.64
N ARG A 534 2.59 16.95 -2.64
CA ARG A 534 3.06 17.70 -3.83
C ARG A 534 3.67 16.79 -4.90
N HIS A 535 4.22 15.62 -4.54
CA HIS A 535 4.82 14.69 -5.49
C HIS A 535 3.83 14.22 -6.57
N GLY A 536 2.53 14.24 -6.27
CA GLY A 536 1.49 13.97 -7.26
C GLY A 536 1.43 15.00 -8.41
N GLN A 537 1.99 16.18 -8.22
CA GLN A 537 2.04 17.24 -9.24
C GLN A 537 3.33 17.23 -10.04
N SER A 538 4.31 16.41 -9.68
CA SER A 538 5.63 16.38 -10.34
C SER A 538 5.58 15.89 -11.78
N VAL A 539 4.58 15.09 -12.16
CA VAL A 539 4.42 14.60 -13.54
C VAL A 539 3.79 15.70 -14.39
N THR A 540 4.57 16.30 -15.27
CA THR A 540 4.13 17.41 -16.12
C THR A 540 3.53 16.94 -17.43
N ARG A 541 4.09 15.87 -18.01
CA ARG A 541 3.65 15.31 -19.28
C ARG A 541 3.83 13.81 -19.30
N VAL A 542 2.94 13.11 -20.01
CA VAL A 542 3.07 11.69 -20.32
C VAL A 542 2.74 11.47 -21.79
N SER A 543 3.53 10.64 -22.45
CA SER A 543 3.26 10.25 -23.85
C SER A 543 3.54 8.77 -24.06
N SER A 544 2.85 8.16 -25.00
CA SER A 544 3.03 6.77 -25.36
C SER A 544 3.31 6.59 -26.83
N THR A 545 4.24 5.73 -27.17
CA THR A 545 4.57 5.38 -28.55
C THR A 545 4.69 3.86 -28.68
N ARG A 546 4.18 3.31 -29.79
CA ARG A 546 4.33 1.88 -30.07
C ARG A 546 5.78 1.58 -30.41
N LEU A 547 6.27 0.43 -29.93
CA LEU A 547 7.64 -0.02 -30.13
C LEU A 547 7.63 -1.49 -30.54
N ILE A 548 8.48 -1.82 -31.52
CA ILE A 548 8.77 -3.20 -31.88
C ILE A 548 10.25 -3.43 -31.61
N GLU A 549 10.57 -4.38 -30.76
CA GLU A 549 11.95 -4.60 -30.35
C GLU A 549 12.26 -6.09 -30.22
N ARG A 550 13.54 -6.41 -30.39
CA ARG A 550 14.04 -7.76 -30.20
C ARG A 550 13.99 -8.12 -28.71
N ILE A 551 13.36 -9.24 -28.40
CA ILE A 551 13.32 -9.77 -27.03
C ILE A 551 14.61 -10.57 -26.80
N ALA A 552 15.41 -10.15 -25.81
CA ALA A 552 16.64 -10.86 -25.43
C ALA A 552 16.28 -12.12 -24.62
N ARG A 553 16.06 -13.24 -25.32
CA ARG A 553 15.87 -14.57 -24.73
C ARG A 553 16.81 -15.57 -25.41
N PRO A 554 17.29 -16.61 -24.69
CA PRO A 554 17.97 -17.73 -25.32
C PRO A 554 17.02 -18.42 -26.32
N GLY A 555 17.46 -18.65 -27.57
CA GLY A 555 16.64 -19.28 -28.60
C GLY A 555 16.57 -18.48 -29.90
N PRO A 556 15.58 -18.74 -30.78
CA PRO A 556 15.42 -18.02 -32.02
C PRO A 556 15.16 -16.52 -31.78
N VAL A 557 15.56 -15.71 -32.75
CA VAL A 557 15.35 -14.25 -32.70
C VAL A 557 13.85 -13.96 -32.73
N CYS A 558 13.35 -13.41 -31.65
CA CYS A 558 11.94 -13.02 -31.50
C CYS A 558 11.82 -11.50 -31.37
N PHE A 559 10.85 -10.93 -32.08
CA PHE A 559 10.44 -9.54 -31.93
C PHE A 559 9.12 -9.49 -31.20
N GLY A 560 9.00 -8.56 -30.24
CA GLY A 560 7.76 -8.31 -29.52
C GLY A 560 7.21 -6.93 -29.83
N HIS A 561 5.88 -6.81 -29.75
CA HIS A 561 5.20 -5.53 -29.74
C HIS A 561 5.11 -4.99 -28.33
N GLY A 562 5.45 -3.74 -28.15
CA GLY A 562 5.40 -3.08 -26.85
C GLY A 562 5.03 -1.62 -26.96
N THR A 563 5.03 -0.96 -25.81
CA THR A 563 4.75 0.46 -25.68
C THR A 563 5.90 1.14 -24.95
N GLN A 564 6.42 2.21 -25.51
CA GLN A 564 7.31 3.12 -24.81
C GLN A 564 6.49 4.25 -24.19
N ILE A 565 6.59 4.43 -22.89
CA ILE A 565 5.95 5.50 -22.13
C ILE A 565 7.05 6.48 -21.73
N THR A 566 6.88 7.75 -22.11
CA THR A 566 7.80 8.82 -21.72
C THR A 566 7.12 9.69 -20.67
N LEU A 567 7.79 9.88 -19.54
CA LEU A 567 7.37 10.70 -18.40
C LEU A 567 8.26 11.92 -18.31
N ASP A 568 7.70 13.13 -18.40
CA ASP A 568 8.39 14.37 -18.07
C ASP A 568 8.08 14.74 -16.62
N ILE A 569 9.10 14.85 -15.79
CA ILE A 569 8.98 15.08 -14.34
C ILE A 569 9.67 16.37 -13.95
N ASP A 570 8.95 17.19 -13.19
CA ASP A 570 9.54 18.34 -12.51
C ASP A 570 10.21 17.86 -11.21
N ASP A 571 11.53 17.76 -11.26
CA ASP A 571 12.36 17.27 -10.16
C ASP A 571 12.52 18.29 -9.02
N THR A 572 12.12 19.56 -9.19
CA THR A 572 12.10 20.56 -8.10
C THR A 572 11.09 20.18 -7.02
N VAL A 573 9.96 19.60 -7.42
CA VAL A 573 8.89 19.18 -6.52
C VAL A 573 9.31 17.99 -5.65
N LEU A 574 10.28 17.18 -6.12
CA LEU A 574 10.79 15.99 -5.45
C LEU A 574 12.00 16.28 -4.54
N SER A 575 12.27 17.54 -4.24
CA SER A 575 13.41 17.96 -3.42
C SER A 575 13.38 17.32 -2.01
N GLY A 576 14.58 16.96 -1.50
CA GLY A 576 14.73 16.33 -0.18
C GLY A 576 14.63 14.80 -0.14
N GLY A 577 14.36 14.15 -1.28
CA GLY A 577 14.32 12.70 -1.45
C GLY A 577 14.98 12.27 -2.76
N SER A 578 14.57 11.13 -3.30
CA SER A 578 14.96 10.66 -4.63
C SER A 578 14.11 11.33 -5.72
N ARG A 579 14.75 11.80 -6.78
CA ARG A 579 14.11 12.35 -7.98
C ARG A 579 13.53 11.26 -8.88
N LEU A 580 14.05 10.04 -8.76
CA LEU A 580 13.72 8.91 -9.63
C LEU A 580 12.78 7.88 -9.01
N LEU A 581 12.61 7.85 -7.68
CA LEU A 581 11.83 6.81 -7.02
C LEU A 581 10.38 6.76 -7.53
N LEU A 582 9.72 7.90 -7.67
CA LEU A 582 8.34 7.93 -8.17
C LEU A 582 8.26 7.38 -9.59
N SER A 583 9.20 7.76 -10.48
CA SER A 583 9.23 7.26 -11.85
C SER A 583 9.54 5.77 -11.93
N ALA A 584 10.41 5.26 -11.06
CA ALA A 584 10.69 3.83 -10.94
C ALA A 584 9.43 3.03 -10.57
N LEU A 585 8.64 3.54 -9.62
CA LEU A 585 7.38 2.91 -9.22
C LEU A 585 6.30 3.03 -10.28
N LEU A 586 6.23 4.14 -11.02
CA LEU A 586 5.34 4.29 -12.17
C LEU A 586 5.73 3.33 -13.30
N ALA A 587 7.01 3.09 -13.54
CA ALA A 587 7.47 2.09 -14.50
C ALA A 587 6.99 0.68 -14.10
N GLN A 588 7.04 0.33 -12.82
CA GLN A 588 6.48 -0.91 -12.29
C GLN A 588 4.96 -0.97 -12.42
N LEU A 589 4.26 0.14 -12.19
CA LEU A 589 2.82 0.25 -12.40
C LEU A 589 2.45 -0.06 -13.85
N PHE A 590 3.13 0.56 -14.82
CA PHE A 590 2.87 0.33 -16.24
C PHE A 590 3.18 -1.11 -16.66
N THR A 591 4.25 -1.70 -16.14
CA THR A 591 4.57 -3.13 -16.36
C THR A 591 3.43 -4.03 -15.93
N ARG A 592 2.83 -3.77 -14.75
CA ARG A 592 1.72 -4.55 -14.21
C ARG A 592 0.40 -4.35 -14.97
N HIS A 593 0.21 -3.19 -15.58
CA HIS A 593 -0.91 -2.94 -16.48
C HIS A 593 -0.77 -3.60 -17.85
N THR A 594 0.46 -3.92 -18.26
CA THR A 594 0.76 -4.48 -19.58
C THR A 594 0.45 -5.97 -19.61
N GLY A 595 -0.20 -6.42 -20.68
CA GLY A 595 -0.52 -7.83 -20.89
C GLY A 595 0.71 -8.70 -21.16
N ILE A 596 0.63 -9.99 -20.84
CA ILE A 596 1.73 -10.97 -20.93
C ILE A 596 2.34 -11.11 -22.35
N ASN A 597 1.58 -10.76 -23.38
CA ASN A 597 2.02 -10.83 -24.78
C ASN A 597 2.66 -9.53 -25.29
N SER A 598 2.92 -8.58 -24.40
CA SER A 598 3.48 -7.27 -24.72
C SER A 598 4.56 -6.91 -23.71
N PHE A 599 5.31 -5.86 -24.01
CA PHE A 599 6.28 -5.30 -23.08
C PHE A 599 6.08 -3.79 -22.96
N VAL A 600 6.60 -3.22 -21.87
CA VAL A 600 6.67 -1.78 -21.69
C VAL A 600 8.10 -1.35 -21.42
N ARG A 601 8.46 -0.19 -21.97
CA ARG A 601 9.69 0.55 -21.67
C ARG A 601 9.29 1.93 -21.19
N THR A 602 9.70 2.31 -19.98
CA THR A 602 9.46 3.64 -19.46
C THR A 602 10.72 4.47 -19.60
N ARG A 603 10.57 5.69 -20.11
CA ARG A 603 11.61 6.72 -20.13
C ARG A 603 11.20 7.86 -19.24
N THR A 604 12.11 8.36 -18.43
CA THR A 604 11.90 9.50 -17.54
C THR A 604 12.82 10.62 -17.97
N ARG A 605 12.26 11.82 -18.16
CA ARG A 605 12.99 13.05 -18.41
C ARG A 605 12.80 13.97 -17.22
N LEU A 606 13.89 14.39 -16.62
CA LEU A 606 13.89 15.37 -15.54
C LEU A 606 14.03 16.76 -16.12
N SER A 607 13.13 17.69 -15.74
CA SER A 607 13.03 18.99 -16.38
C SER A 607 14.21 19.92 -16.06
N GLN A 608 14.74 19.87 -14.83
CA GLN A 608 15.84 20.75 -14.40
C GLN A 608 17.21 20.22 -14.80
N THR A 609 17.47 18.97 -14.53
CA THR A 609 18.78 18.36 -14.83
C THR A 609 18.92 17.95 -16.28
N GLN A 610 17.84 18.05 -17.09
CA GLN A 610 17.78 17.60 -18.49
C GLN A 610 18.25 16.14 -18.67
N THR A 611 18.14 15.35 -17.61
CA THR A 611 18.61 13.96 -17.59
C THR A 611 17.51 13.05 -18.11
N GLU A 612 17.85 12.18 -19.05
CA GLU A 612 16.96 11.13 -19.54
C GLU A 612 17.42 9.76 -19.02
N ILE A 613 16.50 9.06 -18.35
CA ILE A 613 16.73 7.71 -17.82
C ILE A 613 15.76 6.75 -18.47
N SER A 614 16.30 5.64 -18.99
CA SER A 614 15.51 4.56 -19.56
C SER A 614 15.46 3.39 -18.58
N TRP A 615 14.26 3.09 -18.07
CA TRP A 615 14.04 1.91 -17.25
C TRP A 615 14.12 0.65 -18.10
N PRO A 616 14.56 -0.48 -17.53
CA PRO A 616 14.67 -1.74 -18.26
C PRO A 616 13.36 -2.13 -18.94
N MET A 617 13.46 -2.70 -20.14
CA MET A 617 12.32 -3.30 -20.81
C MET A 617 11.80 -4.48 -19.99
N THR A 618 10.53 -4.44 -19.64
CA THR A 618 9.89 -5.48 -18.83
C THR A 618 8.70 -6.08 -19.54
N PRO A 619 8.61 -7.43 -19.63
CA PRO A 619 7.40 -8.09 -20.13
C PRO A 619 6.22 -7.82 -19.20
N GLY A 620 5.05 -7.66 -19.77
CA GLY A 620 3.83 -7.49 -19.00
C GLY A 620 3.51 -8.73 -18.17
N THR A 621 2.81 -8.52 -17.07
CA THR A 621 2.43 -9.57 -16.12
C THR A 621 0.93 -9.82 -16.04
N ARG A 622 0.12 -8.95 -16.66
CA ARG A 622 -1.35 -9.05 -16.63
C ARG A 622 -1.82 -10.13 -17.61
N ALA A 623 -2.52 -11.14 -17.07
CA ALA A 623 -3.24 -12.08 -17.92
C ALA A 623 -4.33 -11.32 -18.72
N GLN A 624 -4.42 -11.58 -20.02
CA GLN A 624 -5.57 -11.13 -20.82
C GLN A 624 -6.71 -12.11 -20.55
N ILE A 625 -7.79 -11.60 -20.03
CA ILE A 625 -9.05 -12.35 -19.82
C ILE A 625 -9.87 -12.24 -21.10
#